data_624891024b962bec874ef6dbecf41816
#
_entry.id   624891024b962bec874ef6dbecf41816
#
_cell.length_a   1.000
_cell.length_b   1.000
_cell.length_c   1.000
_cell.angle_alpha   90.00
_cell.angle_beta   90.00
_cell.angle_gamma   90.00
#
_symmetry.space_group_name_H-M   'P 1'
#
loop_
_entity.id
_entity.type
_entity.pdbx_description
1 polymer ?
#
loop_
_entity_poly.entity_id
_entity_poly.type
_entity_poly.pdbx_seq_one_letter_code
_entity_poly.pdbx_strand_id
1 'polypeptide(L)'
;MAHTYTISDLAKEFDLTTRAIRFYEDMGLLQPERNGPAGRSRVYSARDRTRLRLTLRAKRLGLSLSEAKEIIDLYDSPRDTGVQLQKFLDVLVVHRRQLEDQLADLQANLEEVQEHEKEARALLRDMENQK
;
A
#
# COMPACT_ATOMS: atom_id res chain seq x y z
N MET A 1 -20.94 -11.03 -22.00
CA MET A 1 -19.53 -11.44 -22.18
C MET A 1 -18.67 -10.83 -21.12
N ALA A 2 -17.79 -11.63 -20.53
CA ALA A 2 -16.84 -11.08 -19.56
C ALA A 2 -15.83 -10.17 -20.26
N HIS A 3 -15.66 -8.96 -19.77
CA HIS A 3 -14.66 -8.04 -20.28
C HIS A 3 -13.28 -8.50 -19.77
N THR A 4 -12.31 -8.51 -20.64
CA THR A 4 -10.94 -8.92 -20.31
C THR A 4 -9.95 -7.81 -20.64
N TYR A 5 -8.79 -7.89 -20.02
CA TYR A 5 -7.73 -6.87 -20.13
C TYR A 5 -6.40 -7.54 -20.38
N THR A 6 -5.55 -6.88 -21.16
CA THR A 6 -4.16 -7.28 -21.30
C THR A 6 -3.35 -6.61 -20.18
N ILE A 7 -2.11 -7.09 -19.97
CA ILE A 7 -1.21 -6.45 -19.01
C ILE A 7 -0.93 -4.99 -19.41
N SER A 8 -0.84 -4.72 -20.71
CA SER A 8 -0.64 -3.36 -21.23
C SER A 8 -1.83 -2.46 -20.94
N ASP A 9 -3.05 -2.99 -21.04
CA ASP A 9 -4.27 -2.24 -20.71
C ASP A 9 -4.26 -1.78 -19.27
N LEU A 10 -3.93 -2.70 -18.34
CA LEU A 10 -3.88 -2.40 -16.92
C LEU A 10 -2.74 -1.46 -16.57
N ALA A 11 -1.58 -1.64 -17.20
CA ALA A 11 -0.42 -0.77 -17.00
C ALA A 11 -0.76 0.67 -17.38
N LYS A 12 -1.45 0.88 -18.47
CA LYS A 12 -1.86 2.21 -18.92
C LYS A 12 -2.93 2.81 -18.01
N GLU A 13 -3.93 2.01 -17.65
CA GLU A 13 -5.04 2.49 -16.83
C GLU A 13 -4.57 2.99 -15.45
N PHE A 14 -3.67 2.25 -14.83
CA PHE A 14 -3.23 2.51 -13.46
C PHE A 14 -1.87 3.21 -13.36
N ASP A 15 -1.29 3.56 -14.50
CA ASP A 15 0.02 4.20 -14.58
C ASP A 15 1.09 3.37 -13.85
N LEU A 16 1.14 2.09 -14.20
CA LEU A 16 2.08 1.14 -13.64
C LEU A 16 2.96 0.54 -14.73
N THR A 17 4.10 0.00 -14.32
CA THR A 17 4.91 -0.83 -15.20
C THR A 17 4.32 -2.24 -15.28
N THR A 18 4.56 -2.94 -16.36
CA THR A 18 4.16 -4.34 -16.48
C THR A 18 4.87 -5.20 -15.43
N ARG A 19 6.08 -4.82 -15.05
CA ARG A 19 6.86 -5.48 -14.00
C ARG A 19 6.14 -5.39 -12.64
N ALA A 20 5.58 -4.24 -12.30
CA ALA A 20 4.82 -4.06 -11.07
C ALA A 20 3.59 -4.96 -11.04
N ILE A 21 2.88 -5.07 -12.16
CA ILE A 21 1.70 -5.93 -12.27
C ILE A 21 2.08 -7.40 -12.10
N ARG A 22 3.19 -7.84 -12.71
CA ARG A 22 3.69 -9.21 -12.53
C ARG A 22 4.07 -9.49 -11.10
N PHE A 23 4.63 -8.51 -10.41
CA PHE A 23 4.95 -8.63 -8.99
C PHE A 23 3.69 -8.88 -8.15
N TYR A 24 2.61 -8.13 -8.40
CA TYR A 24 1.35 -8.34 -7.70
C TYR A 24 0.74 -9.72 -8.02
N GLU A 25 0.91 -10.19 -9.25
CA GLU A 25 0.53 -11.55 -9.65
C GLU A 25 1.32 -12.59 -8.85
N ASP A 26 2.63 -12.42 -8.74
CA ASP A 26 3.51 -13.32 -7.98
C ASP A 26 3.14 -13.34 -6.50
N MET A 27 2.65 -12.23 -5.96
CA MET A 27 2.20 -12.13 -4.57
C MET A 27 0.79 -12.73 -4.35
N GLY A 28 0.15 -13.21 -5.41
CA GLY A 28 -1.18 -13.81 -5.30
C GLY A 28 -2.33 -12.81 -5.26
N LEU A 29 -2.07 -11.55 -5.60
CA LEU A 29 -3.11 -10.52 -5.64
C LEU A 29 -3.94 -10.58 -6.91
N LEU A 30 -3.35 -11.04 -7.99
CA LEU A 30 -3.97 -11.21 -9.30
C LEU A 30 -3.81 -12.64 -9.76
N GLN A 31 -4.80 -13.16 -10.48
CA GLN A 31 -4.80 -14.53 -11.01
C GLN A 31 -5.24 -14.54 -12.47
N PRO A 32 -4.38 -14.04 -13.38
CA PRO A 32 -4.73 -14.02 -14.80
C PRO A 32 -4.74 -15.42 -15.38
N GLU A 33 -5.56 -15.60 -16.41
CA GLU A 33 -5.49 -16.79 -17.25
C GLU A 33 -4.35 -16.61 -18.26
N ARG A 34 -3.65 -17.68 -18.54
CA ARG A 34 -2.57 -17.68 -19.53
C ARG A 34 -3.05 -18.35 -20.80
N ASN A 35 -3.11 -17.58 -21.87
CA ASN A 35 -3.55 -18.01 -23.18
C ASN A 35 -2.42 -17.90 -24.20
N GLY A 36 -2.62 -18.49 -25.37
CA GLY A 36 -1.67 -18.43 -26.47
C GLY A 36 -0.58 -19.48 -26.39
N PRO A 37 0.36 -19.46 -27.35
CA PRO A 37 1.45 -20.45 -27.41
C PRO A 37 2.29 -20.45 -26.15
N ALA A 38 2.44 -21.63 -25.53
CA ALA A 38 3.22 -21.82 -24.29
C ALA A 38 2.75 -20.97 -23.11
N GLY A 39 1.47 -20.53 -23.10
CA GLY A 39 0.91 -19.75 -22.01
C GLY A 39 1.57 -18.38 -21.82
N ARG A 40 2.07 -17.77 -22.88
CA ARG A 40 2.81 -16.51 -22.82
C ARG A 40 1.92 -15.27 -22.67
N SER A 41 0.67 -15.37 -23.14
CA SER A 41 -0.27 -14.25 -23.05
C SER A 41 -1.06 -14.33 -21.75
N ARG A 42 -1.08 -13.23 -21.02
CA ARG A 42 -1.88 -13.10 -19.79
C ARG A 42 -3.16 -12.37 -20.09
N VAL A 43 -4.27 -12.93 -19.62
CA VAL A 43 -5.60 -12.31 -19.75
C VAL A 43 -6.14 -12.07 -18.35
N TYR A 44 -6.39 -10.81 -18.04
CA TYR A 44 -6.89 -10.38 -16.75
C TYR A 44 -8.39 -10.18 -16.81
N SER A 45 -9.10 -10.62 -15.77
CA SER A 45 -10.55 -10.47 -15.64
C SER A 45 -10.92 -9.12 -15.06
N ALA A 46 -12.22 -8.79 -15.11
CA ALA A 46 -12.76 -7.62 -14.41
C ALA A 46 -12.51 -7.72 -12.90
N ARG A 47 -12.54 -8.93 -12.35
CA ARG A 47 -12.20 -9.20 -10.95
C ARG A 47 -10.75 -8.83 -10.65
N ASP A 48 -9.81 -9.21 -11.51
CA ASP A 48 -8.40 -8.86 -11.39
C ASP A 48 -8.23 -7.33 -11.42
N ARG A 49 -8.93 -6.66 -12.32
CA ARG A 49 -8.88 -5.20 -12.41
C ARG A 49 -9.34 -4.54 -11.12
N THR A 50 -10.43 -5.02 -10.53
CA THR A 50 -10.93 -4.54 -9.24
C THR A 50 -9.93 -4.81 -8.11
N ARG A 51 -9.36 -6.00 -8.08
CA ARG A 51 -8.34 -6.38 -7.08
C ARG A 51 -7.11 -5.49 -7.19
N LEU A 52 -6.67 -5.18 -8.41
CA LEU A 52 -5.54 -4.26 -8.62
C LEU A 52 -5.86 -2.86 -8.10
N ARG A 53 -7.06 -2.35 -8.37
CA ARG A 53 -7.50 -1.05 -7.85
C ARG A 53 -7.48 -1.02 -6.32
N LEU A 54 -7.99 -2.08 -5.68
CA LEU A 54 -8.01 -2.19 -4.22
C LEU A 54 -6.60 -2.30 -3.65
N THR A 55 -5.71 -3.03 -4.32
CA THR A 55 -4.30 -3.17 -3.94
C THR A 55 -3.60 -1.80 -3.92
N LEU A 56 -3.80 -1.01 -4.96
CA LEU A 56 -3.19 0.32 -5.06
C LEU A 56 -3.75 1.28 -4.01
N ARG A 57 -5.05 1.17 -3.72
CA ARG A 57 -5.68 1.97 -2.66
C ARG A 57 -5.11 1.62 -1.29
N ALA A 58 -4.99 0.34 -0.98
CA ALA A 58 -4.39 -0.14 0.27
C ALA A 58 -2.96 0.34 0.42
N LYS A 59 -2.19 0.28 -0.66
CA LYS A 59 -0.81 0.76 -0.69
C LYS A 59 -0.73 2.26 -0.37
N ARG A 60 -1.64 3.07 -0.90
CA ARG A 60 -1.69 4.51 -0.60
C ARG A 60 -2.01 4.79 0.87
N LEU A 61 -2.76 3.91 1.53
CA LEU A 61 -3.05 4.01 2.95
C LEU A 61 -1.90 3.54 3.83
N GLY A 62 -0.83 3.01 3.23
CA GLY A 62 0.34 2.53 3.95
C GLY A 62 0.21 1.09 4.44
N LEU A 63 -0.77 0.35 3.96
CA LEU A 63 -0.90 -1.08 4.29
C LEU A 63 0.20 -1.88 3.58
N SER A 64 0.69 -2.92 4.23
CA SER A 64 1.60 -3.87 3.59
C SER A 64 0.84 -4.67 2.54
N LEU A 65 1.58 -5.27 1.59
CA LEU A 65 0.95 -6.13 0.58
C LEU A 65 0.29 -7.35 1.22
N SER A 66 0.86 -7.86 2.31
CA SER A 66 0.27 -8.97 3.06
C SER A 66 -1.08 -8.58 3.68
N GLU A 67 -1.16 -7.41 4.31
CA GLU A 67 -2.39 -6.86 4.85
C GLU A 67 -3.42 -6.60 3.75
N ALA A 68 -2.98 -6.03 2.64
CA ALA A 68 -3.83 -5.76 1.49
C ALA A 68 -4.43 -7.06 0.94
N LYS A 69 -3.60 -8.10 0.79
CA LYS A 69 -4.05 -9.40 0.29
C LYS A 69 -5.11 -10.02 1.20
N GLU A 70 -4.89 -9.96 2.49
CA GLU A 70 -5.84 -10.48 3.48
C GLU A 70 -7.21 -9.82 3.33
N ILE A 71 -7.25 -8.50 3.21
CA ILE A 71 -8.49 -7.74 3.04
C ILE A 71 -9.15 -8.08 1.69
N ILE A 72 -8.38 -8.10 0.62
CA ILE A 72 -8.89 -8.32 -0.74
C ILE A 72 -9.43 -9.75 -0.89
N ASP A 73 -8.76 -10.73 -0.32
CA ASP A 73 -9.22 -12.12 -0.34
C ASP A 73 -10.54 -12.28 0.41
N LEU A 74 -10.72 -11.55 1.50
CA LEU A 74 -12.00 -11.52 2.23
C LEU A 74 -13.11 -10.92 1.39
N TYR A 75 -12.81 -9.87 0.62
CA TYR A 75 -13.79 -9.21 -0.22
C TYR A 75 -14.34 -10.11 -1.31
N ASP A 76 -13.54 -11.05 -1.79
CA ASP A 76 -13.93 -12.00 -2.83
C ASP A 76 -14.75 -13.18 -2.29
N SER A 77 -14.82 -13.35 -0.98
CA SER A 77 -15.56 -14.43 -0.38
C SER A 77 -17.05 -14.07 -0.32
N PRO A 78 -17.95 -14.87 -0.91
CA PRO A 78 -19.38 -14.55 -0.93
C PRO A 78 -20.11 -14.84 0.37
N ARG A 79 -19.41 -15.23 1.44
CA ARG A 79 -20.00 -15.69 2.69
C ARG A 79 -19.85 -14.64 3.78
N ASP A 80 -20.89 -14.45 4.52
CA ASP A 80 -20.96 -13.70 5.78
C ASP A 80 -20.25 -12.35 5.78
N THR A 81 -20.93 -11.34 5.29
CA THR A 81 -20.47 -9.94 5.24
C THR A 81 -20.09 -9.40 6.62
N GLY A 82 -20.77 -9.84 7.69
CA GLY A 82 -20.47 -9.42 9.05
C GLY A 82 -19.08 -9.86 9.50
N VAL A 83 -18.73 -11.13 9.23
CA VAL A 83 -17.41 -11.67 9.56
C VAL A 83 -16.32 -10.96 8.76
N GLN A 84 -16.56 -10.72 7.47
CA GLN A 84 -15.62 -10.00 6.60
C GLN A 84 -15.38 -8.59 7.09
N LEU A 85 -16.42 -7.86 7.45
CA LEU A 85 -16.33 -6.51 7.97
C LEU A 85 -15.58 -6.48 9.30
N GLN A 86 -15.81 -7.45 10.17
CA GLN A 86 -15.10 -7.53 11.45
C GLN A 86 -13.61 -7.74 11.24
N LYS A 87 -13.22 -8.63 10.36
CA LYS A 87 -11.80 -8.85 10.04
C LYS A 87 -11.16 -7.62 9.40
N PHE A 88 -11.88 -6.97 8.51
CA PHE A 88 -11.42 -5.71 7.91
C PHE A 88 -11.19 -4.66 8.98
N LEU A 89 -12.14 -4.51 9.89
CA LEU A 89 -12.03 -3.58 11.01
C LEU A 89 -10.83 -3.91 11.90
N ASP A 90 -10.61 -5.19 12.20
CA ASP A 90 -9.47 -5.62 13.02
C ASP A 90 -8.13 -5.22 12.38
N VAL A 91 -7.99 -5.43 11.08
CA VAL A 91 -6.78 -5.03 10.34
C VAL A 91 -6.60 -3.51 10.39
N LEU A 92 -7.66 -2.76 10.16
CA LEU A 92 -7.62 -1.30 10.19
C LEU A 92 -7.24 -0.76 11.57
N VAL A 93 -7.78 -1.34 12.65
CA VAL A 93 -7.48 -0.92 14.02
C VAL A 93 -6.00 -1.14 14.34
N VAL A 94 -5.46 -2.30 13.99
CA VAL A 94 -4.04 -2.60 14.19
C VAL A 94 -3.17 -1.60 13.41
N HIS A 95 -3.51 -1.36 12.16
CA HIS A 95 -2.75 -0.44 11.31
C HIS A 95 -2.82 0.99 11.85
N ARG A 96 -3.99 1.44 12.29
CA ARG A 96 -4.17 2.77 12.89
C ARG A 96 -3.28 2.93 14.11
N ARG A 97 -3.23 1.94 15.00
CA ARG A 97 -2.40 1.99 16.20
C ARG A 97 -0.91 2.09 15.84
N GLN A 98 -0.47 1.34 14.83
CA GLN A 98 0.91 1.41 14.35
C GLN A 98 1.25 2.82 13.84
N LEU A 99 0.34 3.43 13.09
CA LEU A 99 0.52 4.80 12.59
C LEU A 99 0.55 5.82 13.72
N GLU A 100 -0.32 5.66 14.71
CA GLU A 100 -0.35 6.54 15.89
C GLU A 100 0.98 6.46 16.67
N ASP A 101 1.52 5.25 16.84
CA ASP A 101 2.81 5.05 17.50
C ASP A 101 3.95 5.70 16.70
N GLN A 102 3.95 5.52 15.37
CA GLN A 102 4.94 6.16 14.49
C GLN A 102 4.84 7.68 14.56
N LEU A 103 3.63 8.22 14.60
CA LEU A 103 3.40 9.65 14.73
C LEU A 103 3.96 10.18 16.04
N ALA A 104 3.71 9.48 17.15
CA ALA A 104 4.23 9.87 18.46
C ALA A 104 5.76 9.87 18.48
N ASP A 105 6.39 8.86 17.88
CA ASP A 105 7.84 8.77 17.77
C ASP A 105 8.41 9.93 16.95
N LEU A 106 7.77 10.26 15.83
CA LEU A 106 8.20 11.37 14.98
C LEU A 106 8.04 12.71 15.70
N GLN A 107 6.96 12.89 16.45
CA GLN A 107 6.76 14.12 17.24
C GLN A 107 7.84 14.27 18.30
N ALA A 108 8.20 13.19 18.99
CA ALA A 108 9.27 13.19 19.97
C ALA A 108 10.61 13.54 19.32
N ASN A 109 10.93 12.95 18.17
CA ASN A 109 12.14 13.23 17.42
C ASN A 109 12.18 14.70 16.98
N LEU A 110 11.08 15.22 16.51
CA LEU A 110 10.98 16.62 16.06
C LEU A 110 11.27 17.58 17.21
N GLU A 111 10.69 17.33 18.38
CA GLU A 111 10.92 18.14 19.58
C GLU A 111 12.39 18.13 19.98
N GLU A 112 13.02 16.97 19.94
CA GLU A 112 14.44 16.83 20.27
C GLU A 112 15.32 17.59 19.28
N VAL A 113 15.05 17.47 17.99
CA VAL A 113 15.79 18.21 16.94
C VAL A 113 15.62 19.71 17.15
N GLN A 114 14.42 20.18 17.42
CA GLN A 114 14.14 21.60 17.65
C GLN A 114 14.89 22.13 18.88
N GLU A 115 15.01 21.34 19.94
CA GLU A 115 15.76 21.74 21.14
C GLU A 115 17.25 21.87 20.82
N HIS A 116 17.83 20.90 20.11
CA HIS A 116 19.23 20.97 19.69
C HIS A 116 19.49 22.15 18.74
N GLU A 117 18.57 22.42 17.85
CA GLU A 117 18.65 23.58 16.96
C GLU A 117 18.70 24.88 17.76
N LYS A 118 17.84 25.00 18.75
CA LYS A 118 17.80 26.17 19.64
C LYS A 118 19.09 26.35 20.40
N GLU A 119 19.64 25.27 20.96
CA GLU A 119 20.94 25.29 21.66
C GLU A 119 22.09 25.71 20.75
N ALA A 120 22.13 25.15 19.55
CA ALA A 120 23.18 25.49 18.58
C ALA A 120 23.12 26.95 18.16
N ARG A 121 21.93 27.50 17.95
CA ARG A 121 21.75 28.90 17.62
C ARG A 121 22.21 29.83 18.76
N ALA A 122 21.91 29.43 19.99
CA ALA A 122 22.36 30.20 21.18
C ALA A 122 23.89 30.20 21.28
N LEU A 123 24.54 29.07 21.08
CA LEU A 123 25.99 28.94 21.09
C LEU A 123 26.65 29.77 19.99
N LEU A 124 26.08 29.79 18.79
CA LEU A 124 26.58 30.60 17.69
C LEU A 124 26.51 32.12 18.02
N ARG A 125 25.39 32.55 18.61
CA ARG A 125 25.24 33.96 19.02
C ARG A 125 26.26 34.34 20.07
N ASP A 126 26.51 33.49 21.06
CA ASP A 126 27.50 33.72 22.10
C ASP A 126 28.91 33.84 21.50
N MET A 127 29.23 32.99 20.54
CA MET A 127 30.53 33.05 19.84
C MET A 127 30.69 34.36 19.06
N GLU A 128 29.61 34.83 18.40
CA GLU A 128 29.64 36.13 17.68
C GLU A 128 29.80 37.29 18.63
N ASN A 129 29.16 37.24 19.81
CA ASN A 129 29.24 38.30 20.79
C ASN A 129 30.62 38.43 21.50
N GLN A 130 31.45 37.37 21.42
CA GLN A 130 32.77 37.33 22.02
C GLN A 130 33.86 37.88 21.10
N LYS A 131 33.54 38.28 19.90
CA LYS A 131 34.50 38.89 18.96
C LYS A 131 34.78 40.35 19.26
#